data_beb32c1d722131d2b17faf4ba3bd1e56
#
_entry.id   beb32c1d722131d2b17faf4ba3bd1e56
#
_cell.length_a   1.000
_cell.length_b   1.000
_cell.length_c   1.000
_cell.angle_alpha   90.00
_cell.angle_beta   90.00
_cell.angle_gamma   90.00
#
_symmetry.space_group_name_H-M   'P 1'
#
loop_
_entity.id
_entity.type
_entity.pdbx_description
1 polymer ?
#
loop_
_entity_poly.entity_id
_entity_poly.type
_entity_poly.pdbx_seq_one_letter_code
_entity_poly.pdbx_strand_id
1 'polypeptide(L)'
;GLGDVYKRQFGMSVIVSVVAENTSRVIDIQDITPDMIEKQIDAVFEDIEVDAVKIGMLSTPECMKAVAKKLLQYKPQNVVIDPVMYAKNGCPLMNPTAVSTLIDTVIPLADVLTPNIPEAEKIADMQISTVSDMEAAARKIYAMGCKAIVVKGGHHIGNAVDVLFNGENFYHFETSRIDTKNTHGTGCTFSSAIASQLAKGKSVPLAVESAKAYVTMAIEHSLAIGKGCGPTHHFYELYQHGLSKE
;
A
#
# COMPACT_ATOMS: atom_id res chain seq x y z
N GLY A 1 -11.89 -8.59 -6.26
CA GLY A 1 -11.37 -9.78 -6.95
C GLY A 1 -11.32 -11.01 -6.04
N LEU A 2 -10.73 -12.11 -6.51
CA LEU A 2 -10.67 -13.37 -5.73
C LEU A 2 -9.97 -13.22 -4.37
N GLY A 3 -8.99 -12.31 -4.26
CA GLY A 3 -8.33 -11.98 -2.99
C GLY A 3 -9.28 -11.41 -1.94
N ASP A 4 -10.31 -10.69 -2.36
CA ASP A 4 -11.31 -10.12 -1.46
C ASP A 4 -12.22 -11.22 -0.91
N VAL A 5 -12.62 -12.16 -1.76
CA VAL A 5 -13.43 -13.32 -1.36
C VAL A 5 -12.68 -14.18 -0.34
N TYR A 6 -11.39 -14.45 -0.58
CA TYR A 6 -10.54 -15.18 0.36
C TYR A 6 -10.43 -14.48 1.72
N LYS A 7 -10.37 -13.16 1.73
CA LYS A 7 -10.35 -12.36 2.97
C LYS A 7 -11.74 -12.13 3.56
N ARG A 8 -12.79 -12.72 2.97
CA ARG A 8 -14.20 -12.58 3.36
C ARG A 8 -14.68 -11.12 3.32
N GLN A 9 -14.31 -10.41 2.26
CA GLN A 9 -14.69 -9.03 2.02
C GLN A 9 -15.23 -8.88 0.60
N PHE A 10 -16.10 -7.90 0.41
CA PHE A 10 -16.54 -7.45 -0.91
C PHE A 10 -15.62 -6.32 -1.38
N GLY A 11 -14.84 -6.58 -2.42
CA GLY A 11 -13.88 -5.62 -2.96
C GLY A 11 -14.46 -4.82 -4.11
N MET A 12 -14.42 -3.51 -3.98
CA MET A 12 -14.78 -2.55 -5.01
C MET A 12 -13.52 -1.88 -5.55
N SER A 13 -13.57 -1.37 -6.77
CA SER A 13 -12.43 -0.74 -7.41
C SER A 13 -12.81 0.58 -8.06
N VAL A 14 -11.96 1.59 -7.85
CA VAL A 14 -11.92 2.83 -8.62
C VAL A 14 -10.63 2.81 -9.44
N ILE A 15 -10.76 2.85 -10.74
CA ILE A 15 -9.62 2.83 -11.66
C ILE A 15 -9.11 4.26 -11.82
N VAL A 16 -7.87 4.50 -11.42
CA VAL A 16 -7.21 5.81 -11.54
C VAL A 16 -6.27 5.82 -12.74
N SER A 17 -5.59 4.71 -13.00
CA SER A 17 -4.70 4.53 -14.16
C SER A 17 -4.79 3.11 -14.67
N VAL A 18 -4.68 2.95 -15.98
CA VAL A 18 -4.51 1.65 -16.65
C VAL A 18 -3.05 1.50 -17.03
N VAL A 19 -2.41 0.43 -16.55
CA VAL A 19 -0.99 0.17 -16.80
C VAL A 19 -0.83 -1.06 -17.67
N ALA A 20 -0.20 -0.88 -18.83
CA ALA A 20 0.23 -1.98 -19.69
C ALA A 20 1.61 -2.44 -19.23
N GLU A 21 1.66 -3.52 -18.44
CA GLU A 21 2.91 -4.05 -17.90
C GLU A 21 3.00 -5.57 -17.96
N ASN A 22 4.20 -6.07 -17.88
CA ASN A 22 4.50 -7.48 -17.67
C ASN A 22 5.55 -7.65 -16.57
N THR A 23 5.95 -8.88 -16.26
CA THR A 23 6.91 -9.15 -15.19
C THR A 23 8.28 -8.47 -15.34
N SER A 24 8.59 -7.94 -16.52
CA SER A 24 9.91 -7.37 -16.83
C SER A 24 9.89 -5.85 -17.00
N ARG A 25 8.78 -5.27 -17.49
CA ARG A 25 8.71 -3.82 -17.78
C ARG A 25 7.30 -3.27 -17.78
N VAL A 26 7.19 -1.99 -17.49
CA VAL A 26 6.04 -1.13 -17.83
C VAL A 26 6.20 -0.70 -19.30
N ILE A 27 5.15 -0.85 -20.08
CA ILE A 27 5.10 -0.53 -21.51
C ILE A 27 4.46 0.84 -21.70
N ASP A 28 3.30 1.07 -21.04
CA ASP A 28 2.54 2.31 -21.16
C ASP A 28 1.64 2.52 -19.95
N ILE A 29 1.26 3.77 -19.70
CA ILE A 29 0.35 4.18 -18.62
C ILE A 29 -0.67 5.14 -19.20
N GLN A 30 -1.93 4.85 -19.00
CA GLN A 30 -3.04 5.75 -19.34
C GLN A 30 -3.81 6.13 -18.09
N ASP A 31 -3.76 7.40 -17.74
CA ASP A 31 -4.51 7.95 -16.60
C ASP A 31 -5.98 8.14 -16.97
N ILE A 32 -6.84 7.87 -16.02
CA ILE A 32 -8.28 8.16 -16.10
C ILE A 32 -8.48 9.64 -15.75
N THR A 33 -9.43 10.27 -16.43
CA THR A 33 -9.71 11.69 -16.16
C THR A 33 -10.21 11.92 -14.74
N PRO A 34 -9.84 13.04 -14.08
CA PRO A 34 -10.28 13.37 -12.73
C PRO A 34 -11.80 13.30 -12.54
N ASP A 35 -12.57 13.79 -13.52
CA ASP A 35 -14.05 13.71 -13.51
C ASP A 35 -14.56 12.26 -13.47
N MET A 36 -13.94 11.35 -14.23
CA MET A 36 -14.33 9.95 -14.22
C MET A 36 -13.90 9.25 -12.92
N ILE A 37 -12.76 9.63 -12.34
CA ILE A 37 -12.34 9.13 -11.02
C ILE A 37 -13.37 9.53 -9.95
N GLU A 38 -13.76 10.82 -9.92
CA GLU A 38 -14.77 11.30 -8.98
C GLU A 38 -16.09 10.55 -9.13
N LYS A 39 -16.59 10.34 -10.37
CA LYS A 39 -17.82 9.60 -10.65
C LYS A 39 -17.76 8.13 -10.21
N GLN A 40 -16.61 7.47 -10.38
CA GLN A 40 -16.43 6.09 -9.91
C GLN A 40 -16.48 6.03 -8.37
N ILE A 41 -15.88 7.01 -7.69
CA ILE A 41 -15.93 7.10 -6.22
C ILE A 41 -17.37 7.33 -5.77
N ASP A 42 -18.08 8.29 -6.39
CA ASP A 42 -19.47 8.58 -6.08
C ASP A 42 -20.36 7.33 -6.24
N ALA A 43 -20.20 6.61 -7.35
CA ALA A 43 -20.99 5.40 -7.62
C ALA A 43 -20.82 4.30 -6.56
N VAL A 44 -19.64 4.23 -5.89
CA VAL A 44 -19.43 3.30 -4.79
C VAL A 44 -20.04 3.83 -3.49
N PHE A 45 -19.70 5.07 -3.12
CA PHE A 45 -20.05 5.60 -1.80
C PHE A 45 -21.52 6.00 -1.65
N GLU A 46 -22.24 6.25 -2.76
CA GLU A 46 -23.67 6.55 -2.74
C GLU A 46 -24.54 5.32 -2.53
N ASP A 47 -24.01 4.11 -2.79
CA ASP A 47 -24.79 2.87 -2.78
C ASP A 47 -24.31 1.88 -1.72
N ILE A 48 -23.00 1.84 -1.43
CA ILE A 48 -22.40 0.78 -0.60
C ILE A 48 -21.69 1.40 0.61
N GLU A 49 -21.93 0.83 1.80
CA GLU A 49 -21.15 1.16 2.99
C GLU A 49 -19.71 0.66 2.85
N VAL A 50 -18.73 1.56 3.07
CA VAL A 50 -17.32 1.30 2.87
C VAL A 50 -16.59 1.24 4.21
N ASP A 51 -16.15 0.06 4.62
CA ASP A 51 -15.46 -0.18 5.89
C ASP A 51 -13.99 0.24 5.89
N ALA A 52 -13.33 0.20 4.73
CA ALA A 52 -11.95 0.66 4.55
C ALA A 52 -11.65 1.03 3.09
N VAL A 53 -10.70 1.92 2.92
CA VAL A 53 -10.19 2.34 1.61
C VAL A 53 -8.69 2.06 1.51
N LYS A 54 -8.26 1.40 0.44
CA LYS A 54 -6.84 1.30 0.09
C LYS A 54 -6.55 2.15 -1.14
N ILE A 55 -5.61 3.06 -1.01
CA ILE A 55 -5.10 3.87 -2.13
C ILE A 55 -3.70 3.36 -2.49
N GLY A 56 -3.47 3.12 -3.78
CA GLY A 56 -2.18 2.77 -4.33
C GLY A 56 -1.62 3.88 -5.20
N MET A 57 -1.18 3.51 -6.41
CA MET A 57 -0.61 4.42 -7.38
C MET A 57 -1.55 5.59 -7.72
N LEU A 58 -1.05 6.82 -7.53
CA LEU A 58 -1.62 8.07 -8.02
C LEU A 58 -0.53 8.78 -8.83
N SER A 59 -0.69 8.83 -10.14
CA SER A 59 0.37 9.24 -11.08
C SER A 59 0.56 10.75 -11.19
N THR A 60 -0.54 11.52 -11.10
CA THR A 60 -0.56 12.96 -11.37
C THR A 60 -1.19 13.77 -10.23
N PRO A 61 -0.82 15.07 -10.11
CA PRO A 61 -1.45 15.98 -9.14
C PRO A 61 -2.97 16.08 -9.30
N GLU A 62 -3.47 16.01 -10.53
CA GLU A 62 -4.89 16.11 -10.85
C GLU A 62 -5.66 14.90 -10.30
N CYS A 63 -5.14 13.68 -10.49
CA CYS A 63 -5.68 12.45 -9.90
C CYS A 63 -5.70 12.53 -8.37
N MET A 64 -4.60 12.99 -7.77
CA MET A 64 -4.48 13.15 -6.32
C MET A 64 -5.53 14.11 -5.75
N LYS A 65 -5.72 15.27 -6.40
CA LYS A 65 -6.72 16.25 -5.99
C LYS A 65 -8.14 15.72 -6.11
N ALA A 66 -8.46 14.97 -7.18
CA ALA A 66 -9.76 14.35 -7.35
C ALA A 66 -10.06 13.34 -6.25
N VAL A 67 -9.11 12.44 -5.96
CA VAL A 67 -9.23 11.46 -4.88
C VAL A 67 -9.37 12.16 -3.52
N ALA A 68 -8.49 13.12 -3.21
CA ALA A 68 -8.53 13.84 -1.94
C ALA A 68 -9.84 14.61 -1.74
N LYS A 69 -10.38 15.25 -2.78
CA LYS A 69 -11.69 15.91 -2.76
C LYS A 69 -12.79 14.96 -2.33
N LYS A 70 -12.80 13.74 -2.88
CA LYS A 70 -13.81 12.74 -2.56
C LYS A 70 -13.62 12.11 -1.18
N LEU A 71 -12.39 11.89 -0.72
CA LEU A 71 -12.12 11.48 0.66
C LEU A 71 -12.60 12.52 1.68
N LEU A 72 -12.42 13.82 1.40
CA LEU A 72 -12.92 14.90 2.25
C LEU A 72 -14.44 15.00 2.23
N GLN A 73 -15.10 14.67 1.10
CA GLN A 73 -16.56 14.64 0.96
C GLN A 73 -17.17 13.49 1.76
N TYR A 74 -16.70 12.27 1.57
CA TYR A 74 -17.30 11.05 2.15
C TYR A 74 -16.74 10.70 3.52
N LYS A 75 -15.53 11.16 3.86
CA LYS A 75 -14.84 10.93 5.14
C LYS A 75 -14.83 9.46 5.57
N PRO A 76 -14.39 8.55 4.67
CA PRO A 76 -14.33 7.13 5.02
C PRO A 76 -13.41 6.90 6.21
N GLN A 77 -13.66 5.82 6.93
CA GLN A 77 -12.77 5.30 7.94
C GLN A 77 -11.72 4.37 7.32
N ASN A 78 -10.62 4.13 8.05
CA ASN A 78 -9.61 3.14 7.70
C ASN A 78 -8.98 3.37 6.30
N VAL A 79 -8.53 4.60 6.05
CA VAL A 79 -7.85 4.97 4.80
C VAL A 79 -6.38 4.56 4.86
N VAL A 80 -6.01 3.53 4.10
CA VAL A 80 -4.63 3.05 3.98
C VAL A 80 -4.03 3.52 2.66
N ILE A 81 -2.93 4.28 2.73
CA ILE A 81 -2.28 4.86 1.55
C ILE A 81 -0.89 4.25 1.38
N ASP A 82 -0.64 3.64 0.22
CA ASP A 82 0.68 3.19 -0.23
C ASP A 82 1.19 4.22 -1.26
N PRO A 83 2.18 5.06 -0.91
CA PRO A 83 2.62 6.19 -1.74
C PRO A 83 3.54 5.71 -2.87
N VAL A 84 3.01 4.88 -3.76
CA VAL A 84 3.77 4.22 -4.82
C VAL A 84 4.39 5.23 -5.78
N MET A 85 5.72 5.33 -5.79
CA MET A 85 6.46 6.24 -6.68
C MET A 85 7.12 5.53 -7.86
N TYR A 86 7.49 4.27 -7.67
CA TYR A 86 8.22 3.48 -8.66
C TYR A 86 7.65 2.07 -8.79
N ALA A 87 7.64 1.55 -10.01
CA ALA A 87 7.41 0.13 -10.26
C ALA A 87 8.59 -0.71 -9.75
N LYS A 88 8.39 -2.03 -9.61
CA LYS A 88 9.42 -2.95 -9.09
C LYS A 88 10.71 -2.94 -9.92
N ASN A 89 10.62 -2.64 -11.20
CA ASN A 89 11.76 -2.51 -12.13
C ASN A 89 12.42 -1.11 -12.12
N GLY A 90 12.02 -0.22 -11.21
CA GLY A 90 12.52 1.16 -11.09
C GLY A 90 11.87 2.17 -12.04
N CYS A 91 10.90 1.77 -12.87
CA CYS A 91 10.18 2.70 -13.73
C CYS A 91 9.38 3.71 -12.86
N PRO A 92 9.51 5.03 -13.09
CA PRO A 92 8.70 6.03 -12.40
C PRO A 92 7.22 5.82 -12.72
N LEU A 93 6.38 5.75 -11.69
CA LEU A 93 4.92 5.67 -11.78
C LEU A 93 4.25 6.97 -11.34
N MET A 94 4.99 7.83 -10.64
CA MET A 94 4.53 9.13 -10.18
C MET A 94 5.32 10.24 -10.89
N ASN A 95 4.61 11.26 -11.36
CA ASN A 95 5.26 12.45 -11.89
C ASN A 95 6.07 13.12 -10.77
N PRO A 96 7.34 13.51 -10.99
CA PRO A 96 8.16 14.17 -9.97
C PRO A 96 7.51 15.42 -9.34
N THR A 97 6.70 16.15 -10.10
CA THR A 97 5.96 17.33 -9.60
C THR A 97 4.79 16.96 -8.69
N ALA A 98 4.37 15.68 -8.68
CA ALA A 98 3.24 15.22 -7.87
C ALA A 98 3.61 14.95 -6.40
N VAL A 99 4.90 14.86 -6.07
CA VAL A 99 5.34 14.54 -4.69
C VAL A 99 4.90 15.61 -3.70
N SER A 100 4.98 16.90 -4.04
CA SER A 100 4.48 18.00 -3.18
C SER A 100 2.96 17.88 -2.99
N THR A 101 2.21 17.61 -4.06
CA THR A 101 0.76 17.40 -3.97
C THR A 101 0.41 16.18 -3.11
N LEU A 102 1.18 15.08 -3.20
CA LEU A 102 1.02 13.93 -2.34
C LEU A 102 1.16 14.32 -0.86
N ILE A 103 2.25 15.05 -0.53
CA ILE A 103 2.53 15.50 0.85
C ILE A 103 1.45 16.42 1.36
N ASP A 104 1.08 17.44 0.59
CA ASP A 104 0.19 18.51 1.04
C ASP A 104 -1.29 18.10 1.05
N THR A 105 -1.67 17.13 0.19
CA THR A 105 -3.09 16.89 -0.10
C THR A 105 -3.56 15.48 0.25
N VAL A 106 -2.70 14.48 0.10
CA VAL A 106 -3.09 13.07 0.24
C VAL A 106 -2.64 12.47 1.57
N ILE A 107 -1.38 12.70 1.96
CA ILE A 107 -0.81 12.18 3.22
C ILE A 107 -1.65 12.56 4.45
N PRO A 108 -2.14 13.81 4.60
CA PRO A 108 -2.95 14.18 5.76
C PRO A 108 -4.29 13.42 5.90
N LEU A 109 -4.72 12.73 4.84
CA LEU A 109 -5.96 11.95 4.82
C LEU A 109 -5.75 10.47 5.18
N ALA A 110 -4.48 10.05 5.39
CA ALA A 110 -4.17 8.68 5.72
C ALA A 110 -4.44 8.35 7.19
N ASP A 111 -5.20 7.30 7.44
CA ASP A 111 -5.21 6.63 8.75
C ASP A 111 -3.94 5.80 8.93
N VAL A 112 -3.47 5.15 7.85
CA VAL A 112 -2.18 4.45 7.82
C VAL A 112 -1.47 4.74 6.49
N LEU A 113 -0.25 5.27 6.56
CA LEU A 113 0.63 5.47 5.41
C LEU A 113 1.70 4.37 5.39
N THR A 114 2.02 3.80 4.20
CA THR A 114 2.92 2.64 4.11
C THR A 114 4.08 2.81 3.11
N PRO A 115 4.95 3.83 3.24
CA PRO A 115 6.09 4.01 2.34
C PRO A 115 7.14 2.90 2.53
N ASN A 116 7.82 2.53 1.45
CA ASN A 116 9.10 1.84 1.53
C ASN A 116 10.23 2.83 1.86
N ILE A 117 11.46 2.34 2.09
CA ILE A 117 12.59 3.21 2.45
C ILE A 117 12.83 4.32 1.42
N PRO A 118 12.99 4.05 0.09
CA PRO A 118 13.16 5.11 -0.90
C PRO A 118 12.03 6.14 -0.94
N GLU A 119 10.79 5.71 -0.75
CA GLU A 119 9.62 6.58 -0.65
C GLU A 119 9.66 7.42 0.62
N ALA A 120 9.98 6.81 1.76
CA ALA A 120 10.13 7.50 3.04
C ALA A 120 11.26 8.53 3.02
N GLU A 121 12.42 8.20 2.43
CA GLU A 121 13.52 9.14 2.22
C GLU A 121 13.08 10.38 1.44
N LYS A 122 12.33 10.15 0.35
CA LYS A 122 11.85 11.22 -0.51
C LYS A 122 10.78 12.09 0.16
N ILE A 123 9.86 11.48 0.91
CA ILE A 123 8.80 12.21 1.64
C ILE A 123 9.41 12.97 2.82
N ALA A 124 10.29 12.33 3.59
CA ALA A 124 10.91 12.91 4.77
C ALA A 124 12.08 13.86 4.44
N ASP A 125 12.55 13.87 3.20
CA ASP A 125 13.78 14.60 2.80
C ASP A 125 14.94 14.30 3.76
N MET A 126 15.30 13.00 3.85
CA MET A 126 16.41 12.50 4.67
C MET A 126 16.87 11.12 4.19
N GLN A 127 18.13 10.76 4.51
CA GLN A 127 18.66 9.43 4.24
C GLN A 127 18.26 8.45 5.34
N ILE A 128 17.99 7.20 4.98
CA ILE A 128 17.61 6.12 5.90
C ILE A 128 18.57 4.95 5.72
N SER A 129 19.45 4.74 6.70
CA SER A 129 20.45 3.68 6.69
C SER A 129 20.29 2.70 7.86
N THR A 130 19.57 3.07 8.90
CA THR A 130 19.38 2.29 10.11
C THR A 130 17.90 2.24 10.51
N VAL A 131 17.56 1.34 11.44
CA VAL A 131 16.20 1.31 12.04
C VAL A 131 15.90 2.62 12.79
N SER A 132 16.91 3.23 13.44
CA SER A 132 16.75 4.53 14.08
C SER A 132 16.42 5.65 13.07
N ASP A 133 17.00 5.59 11.85
CA ASP A 133 16.66 6.55 10.81
C ASP A 133 15.21 6.31 10.30
N MET A 134 14.76 5.04 10.25
CA MET A 134 13.36 4.72 9.93
C MET A 134 12.40 5.31 10.96
N GLU A 135 12.72 5.23 12.25
CA GLU A 135 11.95 5.87 13.32
C GLU A 135 11.93 7.39 13.19
N ALA A 136 13.08 8.01 12.88
CA ALA A 136 13.19 9.45 12.68
C ALA A 136 12.34 9.90 11.47
N ALA A 137 12.43 9.18 10.36
CA ALA A 137 11.60 9.41 9.17
C ALA A 137 10.11 9.25 9.47
N ALA A 138 9.73 8.21 10.23
CA ALA A 138 8.36 7.98 10.62
C ALA A 138 7.80 9.14 11.46
N ARG A 139 8.55 9.68 12.43
CA ARG A 139 8.15 10.87 13.19
C ARG A 139 7.95 12.09 12.30
N LYS A 140 8.91 12.32 11.37
CA LYS A 140 8.88 13.47 10.46
C LYS A 140 7.66 13.41 9.52
N ILE A 141 7.36 12.23 8.97
CA ILE A 141 6.22 12.03 8.08
C ILE A 141 4.89 12.07 8.87
N TYR A 142 4.85 11.51 10.08
CA TYR A 142 3.68 11.62 10.95
C TYR A 142 3.29 13.08 11.21
N ALA A 143 4.27 13.97 11.41
CA ALA A 143 4.03 15.40 11.58
C ALA A 143 3.42 16.08 10.36
N MET A 144 3.38 15.41 9.19
CA MET A 144 2.68 15.89 7.98
C MET A 144 1.17 15.61 8.00
N GLY A 145 0.66 14.91 9.04
CA GLY A 145 -0.78 14.80 9.32
C GLY A 145 -1.41 13.41 9.19
N CYS A 146 -0.67 12.38 8.79
CA CYS A 146 -1.20 11.00 8.83
C CYS A 146 -1.34 10.51 10.28
N LYS A 147 -2.30 9.59 10.55
CA LYS A 147 -2.56 9.10 11.92
C LYS A 147 -1.64 7.97 12.36
N ALA A 148 -1.09 7.23 11.41
CA ALA A 148 -0.06 6.22 11.64
C ALA A 148 0.79 6.04 10.40
N ILE A 149 2.03 5.57 10.56
CA ILE A 149 2.95 5.33 9.45
C ILE A 149 3.70 4.03 9.64
N VAL A 150 3.82 3.24 8.58
CA VAL A 150 4.65 2.04 8.51
C VAL A 150 5.76 2.24 7.49
N VAL A 151 6.98 2.45 7.92
CA VAL A 151 8.16 2.46 7.03
C VAL A 151 8.57 1.01 6.78
N LYS A 152 8.46 0.56 5.51
CA LYS A 152 8.73 -0.83 5.09
C LYS A 152 10.23 -1.05 4.88
N GLY A 153 10.85 -1.94 5.66
CA GLY A 153 12.31 -2.18 5.68
C GLY A 153 12.82 -3.25 4.71
N GLY A 154 12.01 -3.75 3.80
CA GLY A 154 12.40 -4.82 2.86
C GLY A 154 13.55 -4.49 1.89
N HIS A 155 14.06 -3.26 1.87
CA HIS A 155 15.17 -2.81 1.02
C HIS A 155 16.52 -2.77 1.73
N HIS A 156 16.58 -3.02 3.05
CA HIS A 156 17.83 -3.06 3.81
C HIS A 156 18.60 -4.39 3.65
N ILE A 157 19.91 -4.36 3.96
CA ILE A 157 20.74 -5.56 4.12
C ILE A 157 20.45 -6.14 5.51
N GLY A 158 20.20 -7.44 5.59
CA GLY A 158 19.80 -8.14 6.82
C GLY A 158 18.31 -8.50 6.87
N ASN A 159 17.76 -8.64 8.06
CA ASN A 159 16.35 -8.96 8.25
C ASN A 159 15.43 -7.83 7.77
N ALA A 160 14.23 -8.20 7.32
CA ALA A 160 13.23 -7.24 6.88
C ALA A 160 12.46 -6.71 8.09
N VAL A 161 12.87 -5.54 8.59
CA VAL A 161 12.24 -4.85 9.72
C VAL A 161 11.31 -3.76 9.19
N ASP A 162 10.02 -3.83 9.49
CA ASP A 162 9.08 -2.74 9.25
C ASP A 162 8.84 -1.99 10.56
N VAL A 163 8.84 -0.65 10.49
CA VAL A 163 8.67 0.23 11.65
C VAL A 163 7.34 0.94 11.57
N LEU A 164 6.43 0.66 12.49
CA LEU A 164 5.18 1.39 12.69
C LEU A 164 5.35 2.45 13.77
N PHE A 165 4.88 3.66 13.51
CA PHE A 165 4.67 4.72 14.48
C PHE A 165 3.20 5.16 14.46
N ASN A 166 2.54 5.17 15.61
CA ASN A 166 1.12 5.53 15.74
C ASN A 166 0.89 6.88 16.45
N GLY A 167 1.94 7.68 16.56
CA GLY A 167 1.91 8.97 17.27
C GLY A 167 2.41 8.90 18.72
N GLU A 168 2.35 7.73 19.35
CA GLU A 168 2.79 7.51 20.73
C GLU A 168 3.92 6.49 20.79
N ASN A 169 3.72 5.31 20.21
CA ASN A 169 4.59 4.15 20.32
C ASN A 169 5.17 3.73 18.98
N PHE A 170 6.37 3.15 19.03
CA PHE A 170 6.97 2.40 17.94
C PHE A 170 6.72 0.91 18.11
N TYR A 171 6.45 0.24 16.99
CA TYR A 171 6.37 -1.21 16.88
C TYR A 171 7.30 -1.66 15.75
N HIS A 172 8.04 -2.75 15.99
CA HIS A 172 8.98 -3.32 15.02
C HIS A 172 8.50 -4.71 14.63
N PHE A 173 8.33 -4.93 13.34
CA PHE A 173 7.89 -6.22 12.79
C PHE A 173 9.04 -6.78 11.96
N GLU A 174 9.73 -7.75 12.53
CA GLU A 174 10.90 -8.37 11.92
C GLU A 174 10.57 -9.74 11.33
N THR A 175 11.08 -10.02 10.14
CA THR A 175 11.05 -11.34 9.50
C THR A 175 12.39 -11.60 8.83
N SER A 176 12.77 -12.88 8.74
CA SER A 176 13.91 -13.29 7.93
C SER A 176 13.70 -12.87 6.48
N ARG A 177 14.78 -12.48 5.80
CA ARG A 177 14.72 -12.16 4.38
C ARG A 177 14.54 -13.44 3.57
N ILE A 178 13.58 -13.43 2.67
CA ILE A 178 13.33 -14.51 1.72
C ILE A 178 14.11 -14.20 0.44
N ASP A 179 14.99 -15.09 0.04
CA ASP A 179 15.76 -14.95 -1.20
C ASP A 179 14.90 -15.40 -2.40
N THR A 180 14.22 -14.44 -3.01
CA THR A 180 13.42 -14.66 -4.22
C THR A 180 13.36 -13.40 -5.07
N LYS A 181 13.33 -13.58 -6.39
CA LYS A 181 13.04 -12.49 -7.34
C LYS A 181 11.55 -12.19 -7.49
N ASN A 182 10.69 -13.12 -7.04
CA ASN A 182 9.24 -13.07 -7.27
C ASN A 182 8.54 -12.25 -6.18
N THR A 183 8.74 -10.96 -6.20
CA THR A 183 8.24 -10.01 -5.20
C THR A 183 7.30 -8.96 -5.80
N HIS A 184 6.78 -9.18 -7.03
CA HIS A 184 5.83 -8.27 -7.64
C HIS A 184 4.53 -8.22 -6.82
N GLY A 185 4.04 -7.00 -6.57
CA GLY A 185 2.82 -6.77 -5.81
C GLY A 185 2.96 -6.83 -4.28
N THR A 186 4.14 -7.08 -3.72
CA THR A 186 4.35 -7.18 -2.26
C THR A 186 3.84 -5.94 -1.50
N GLY A 187 4.19 -4.73 -1.93
CA GLY A 187 3.76 -3.48 -1.28
C GLY A 187 2.25 -3.31 -1.34
N CYS A 188 1.66 -3.46 -2.53
CA CYS A 188 0.22 -3.37 -2.72
C CYS A 188 -0.54 -4.44 -1.91
N THR A 189 -0.01 -5.65 -1.82
CA THR A 189 -0.59 -6.73 -1.00
C THR A 189 -0.55 -6.39 0.47
N PHE A 190 0.57 -5.85 0.95
CA PHE A 190 0.73 -5.44 2.35
C PHE A 190 -0.28 -4.37 2.75
N SER A 191 -0.36 -3.27 1.99
CA SER A 191 -1.31 -2.18 2.26
C SER A 191 -2.78 -2.63 2.14
N SER A 192 -3.10 -3.50 1.17
CA SER A 192 -4.45 -4.08 1.04
C SER A 192 -4.79 -5.02 2.19
N ALA A 193 -3.82 -5.79 2.68
CA ALA A 193 -4.01 -6.65 3.86
C ALA A 193 -4.26 -5.82 5.12
N ILE A 194 -3.53 -4.70 5.32
CA ILE A 194 -3.78 -3.78 6.44
C ILE A 194 -5.22 -3.24 6.36
N ALA A 195 -5.64 -2.69 5.21
CA ALA A 195 -7.00 -2.17 5.02
C ALA A 195 -8.06 -3.24 5.33
N SER A 196 -7.85 -4.46 4.86
CA SER A 196 -8.70 -5.61 5.12
C SER A 196 -8.83 -5.94 6.61
N GLN A 197 -7.75 -5.86 7.37
CA GLN A 197 -7.79 -6.14 8.82
C GLN A 197 -8.40 -4.99 9.62
N LEU A 198 -8.19 -3.74 9.18
CA LEU A 198 -8.85 -2.58 9.79
C LEU A 198 -10.35 -2.62 9.56
N ALA A 199 -10.82 -2.98 8.35
CA ALA A 199 -12.24 -3.20 8.05
C ALA A 199 -12.90 -4.28 8.94
N LYS A 200 -12.11 -5.22 9.47
CA LYS A 200 -12.55 -6.23 10.46
C LYS A 200 -12.47 -5.75 11.92
N GLY A 201 -12.18 -4.47 12.15
CA GLY A 201 -12.11 -3.86 13.48
C GLY A 201 -10.81 -4.12 14.26
N LYS A 202 -9.74 -4.63 13.62
CA LYS A 202 -8.45 -4.77 14.31
C LYS A 202 -7.81 -3.40 14.53
N SER A 203 -7.04 -3.28 15.62
CA SER A 203 -6.19 -2.13 15.85
C SER A 203 -5.05 -2.05 14.81
N VAL A 204 -4.51 -0.85 14.57
CA VAL A 204 -3.43 -0.65 13.58
C VAL A 204 -2.24 -1.59 13.82
N PRO A 205 -1.69 -1.77 15.04
CA PRO A 205 -0.58 -2.70 15.26
C PRO A 205 -0.93 -4.15 14.87
N LEU A 206 -2.11 -4.64 15.25
CA LEU A 206 -2.56 -6.00 14.92
C LEU A 206 -2.86 -6.18 13.42
N ALA A 207 -3.34 -5.12 12.75
CA ALA A 207 -3.56 -5.14 11.31
C ALA A 207 -2.22 -5.22 10.55
N VAL A 208 -1.20 -4.47 10.98
CA VAL A 208 0.14 -4.49 10.41
C VAL A 208 0.82 -5.84 10.64
N GLU A 209 0.76 -6.39 11.85
CA GLU A 209 1.30 -7.71 12.19
C GLU A 209 0.69 -8.81 11.31
N SER A 210 -0.64 -8.83 11.20
CA SER A 210 -1.36 -9.78 10.35
C SER A 210 -1.00 -9.64 8.87
N ALA A 211 -0.86 -8.39 8.39
CA ALA A 211 -0.45 -8.12 7.03
C ALA A 211 0.99 -8.57 6.76
N LYS A 212 1.90 -8.37 7.73
CA LYS A 212 3.30 -8.84 7.65
C LYS A 212 3.36 -10.36 7.52
N ALA A 213 2.65 -11.09 8.38
CA ALA A 213 2.59 -12.55 8.32
C ALA A 213 2.03 -13.03 6.97
N TYR A 214 0.93 -12.45 6.51
CA TYR A 214 0.32 -12.80 5.23
C TYR A 214 1.25 -12.55 4.03
N VAL A 215 1.92 -11.40 3.98
CA VAL A 215 2.84 -11.08 2.88
C VAL A 215 4.08 -11.96 2.92
N THR A 216 4.61 -12.27 4.10
CA THR A 216 5.75 -13.19 4.25
C THR A 216 5.41 -14.55 3.66
N MET A 217 4.28 -15.15 4.05
CA MET A 217 3.77 -16.40 3.47
C MET A 217 3.61 -16.31 1.93
N ALA A 218 3.01 -15.21 1.43
CA ALA A 218 2.79 -15.03 0.00
C ALA A 218 4.10 -14.88 -0.81
N ILE A 219 5.17 -14.38 -0.19
CA ILE A 219 6.52 -14.30 -0.79
C ILE A 219 7.21 -15.66 -0.73
N GLU A 220 7.17 -16.37 0.41
CA GLU A 220 7.76 -17.71 0.59
C GLU A 220 7.27 -18.68 -0.47
N HIS A 221 5.99 -18.58 -0.81
CA HIS A 221 5.34 -19.43 -1.79
C HIS A 221 5.12 -18.75 -3.14
N SER A 222 5.91 -17.71 -3.45
CA SER A 222 5.79 -16.92 -4.67
C SER A 222 5.88 -17.75 -5.94
N LEU A 223 5.22 -17.29 -7.01
CA LEU A 223 5.10 -18.02 -8.25
C LEU A 223 6.18 -17.58 -9.26
N ALA A 224 6.94 -18.54 -9.76
CA ALA A 224 7.95 -18.32 -10.81
C ALA A 224 7.27 -18.22 -12.19
N ILE A 225 6.49 -17.16 -12.41
CA ILE A 225 5.77 -16.90 -13.65
C ILE A 225 6.42 -15.71 -14.39
N GLY A 226 6.56 -15.86 -15.70
CA GLY A 226 7.18 -14.83 -16.54
C GLY A 226 8.70 -14.82 -16.49
N LYS A 227 9.32 -13.87 -17.18
CA LYS A 227 10.78 -13.77 -17.33
C LYS A 227 11.43 -12.84 -16.29
N GLY A 228 10.67 -11.92 -15.72
CA GLY A 228 11.12 -10.92 -14.77
C GLY A 228 10.72 -11.24 -13.33
N CYS A 229 10.27 -10.23 -12.60
CA CYS A 229 9.80 -10.31 -11.22
C CYS A 229 8.41 -10.96 -11.16
N GLY A 230 8.34 -12.23 -10.73
CA GLY A 230 7.08 -12.97 -10.63
C GLY A 230 6.21 -12.47 -9.46
N PRO A 231 4.90 -12.86 -9.45
CA PRO A 231 3.96 -12.42 -8.42
C PRO A 231 4.09 -13.21 -7.12
N THR A 232 3.67 -12.61 -6.02
CA THR A 232 3.41 -13.28 -4.75
C THR A 232 2.21 -14.23 -4.85
N HIS A 233 2.14 -15.26 -3.99
CA HIS A 233 1.07 -16.27 -4.03
C HIS A 233 -0.06 -15.95 -3.04
N HIS A 234 -1.09 -15.24 -3.51
CA HIS A 234 -2.21 -14.78 -2.65
C HIS A 234 -3.10 -15.92 -2.11
N PHE A 235 -3.17 -17.05 -2.80
CA PHE A 235 -4.10 -18.13 -2.52
C PHE A 235 -3.44 -19.39 -1.97
N TYR A 236 -2.19 -19.30 -1.51
CA TYR A 236 -1.45 -20.47 -1.04
C TYR A 236 -2.21 -21.23 0.06
N GLU A 237 -2.62 -20.55 1.12
CA GLU A 237 -3.37 -21.18 2.23
C GLU A 237 -4.72 -21.75 1.76
N LEU A 238 -5.41 -21.03 0.87
CA LEU A 238 -6.68 -21.52 0.29
C LEU A 238 -6.47 -22.83 -0.47
N TYR A 239 -5.40 -22.97 -1.22
CA TYR A 239 -5.09 -24.17 -1.95
C TYR A 239 -4.64 -25.33 -1.04
N GLN A 240 -4.03 -25.02 0.11
CA GLN A 240 -3.61 -26.02 1.08
C GLN A 240 -4.76 -26.50 1.98
N HIS A 241 -5.63 -25.60 2.42
CA HIS A 241 -6.56 -25.86 3.51
C HIS A 241 -8.04 -25.66 3.14
N GLY A 242 -8.32 -25.13 1.94
CA GLY A 242 -9.67 -24.72 1.56
C GLY A 242 -10.16 -23.48 2.32
N LEU A 243 -11.44 -23.11 2.12
CA LEU A 243 -12.08 -22.06 2.91
C LEU A 243 -12.36 -22.59 4.31
N SER A 244 -11.75 -22.01 5.34
CA SER A 244 -12.09 -22.33 6.72
C SER A 244 -13.57 -21.99 6.97
N LYS A 245 -14.29 -22.93 7.55
CA LYS A 245 -15.66 -22.73 8.01
C LYS A 245 -15.61 -22.12 9.42
N GLU A 246 -15.47 -20.83 9.54
CA GLU A 246 -15.73 -20.11 10.77
C GLU A 246 -16.88 -19.14 10.59
#